data_4a76aa62aa1797020f3cd7db263c333b
#
_entry.id   4a76aa62aa1797020f3cd7db263c333b
#
_cell.length_a   1.000
_cell.length_b   1.000
_cell.length_c   1.000
_cell.angle_alpha   90.00
_cell.angle_beta   90.00
_cell.angle_gamma   90.00
#
_symmetry.space_group_name_H-M   'P 1'
#
loop_
_entity.id
_entity.type
_entity.pdbx_description
1 polymer ?
#
loop_
_entity_poly.entity_id
_entity_poly.type
_entity_poly.pdbx_seq_one_letter_code
_entity_poly.pdbx_strand_id
1 'polypeptide(L)'
;MNEPADLKQPIASLDDAIERCQSLGMRLSRQRRYILELLWQHQGHLSAREIYDRLNQQGREIGHTSVYQNLDALSDQGIIECVERADGRLYGHLSDSHSHVNCLDTDEIIDIDVTLPTDLIQQIEARTGVTITDYRIDFFGTTAR
;
A
#
# COMPACT_ATOMS: atom_id res chain seq x y z
N MET A 1 -18.24 -20.89 7.76
CA MET A 1 -17.76 -20.56 7.67
C MET A 1 -17.14 -19.61 7.87
N ASN A 2 -16.74 -19.25 8.19
CA ASN A 2 -16.15 -18.45 8.34
C ASN A 2 -15.43 -17.92 7.69
N GLU A 3 -15.33 -17.37 7.55
CA GLU A 3 -14.82 -16.96 6.76
C GLU A 3 -13.85 -16.26 6.68
N PRO A 4 -13.21 -16.26 6.02
CA PRO A 4 -12.05 -15.52 5.74
C PRO A 4 -12.28 -14.05 5.59
N ALA A 5 -13.50 -13.67 5.65
CA ALA A 5 -13.81 -12.25 5.64
C ALA A 5 -13.07 -11.52 6.74
N ASP A 6 -12.86 -12.18 7.85
CA ASP A 6 -12.14 -11.56 8.95
C ASP A 6 -10.72 -11.24 8.59
N LEU A 7 -10.14 -12.06 7.74
CA LEU A 7 -8.77 -11.88 7.33
C LEU A 7 -8.62 -10.72 6.35
N LYS A 8 -9.75 -10.23 5.86
CA LYS A 8 -9.74 -9.19 4.86
C LYS A 8 -10.24 -7.85 5.37
N GLN A 9 -10.24 -7.69 6.68
CA GLN A 9 -10.57 -6.39 7.21
C GLN A 9 -9.59 -5.37 6.72
N PRO A 10 -10.06 -4.19 6.33
CA PRO A 10 -9.17 -3.18 5.78
C PRO A 10 -8.16 -2.70 6.80
N ILE A 11 -7.00 -2.35 6.33
CA ILE A 11 -5.99 -1.70 7.15
C ILE A 11 -6.13 -0.21 6.86
N ALA A 12 -6.83 0.49 7.75
CA ALA A 12 -7.17 1.88 7.54
C ALA A 12 -6.28 2.84 8.33
N SER A 13 -5.50 2.31 9.26
CA SER A 13 -4.69 3.16 10.14
C SER A 13 -3.40 2.45 10.48
N LEU A 14 -2.48 3.21 11.06
CA LEU A 14 -1.23 2.64 11.57
C LEU A 14 -1.50 1.57 12.61
N ASP A 15 -2.46 1.81 13.50
CA ASP A 15 -2.80 0.82 14.53
C ASP A 15 -3.32 -0.46 13.90
N ASP A 16 -4.12 -0.36 12.85
CA ASP A 16 -4.60 -1.54 12.14
C ASP A 16 -3.43 -2.33 11.54
N ALA A 17 -2.45 -1.63 10.99
CA ALA A 17 -1.27 -2.28 10.41
C ALA A 17 -0.48 -3.02 11.47
N ILE A 18 -0.30 -2.40 12.62
CA ILE A 18 0.42 -3.00 13.73
C ILE A 18 -0.32 -4.24 14.23
N GLU A 19 -1.63 -4.14 14.39
CA GLU A 19 -2.43 -5.28 14.82
C GLU A 19 -2.36 -6.41 13.82
N ARG A 20 -2.36 -6.09 12.53
CA ARG A 20 -2.27 -7.13 11.52
C ARG A 20 -0.92 -7.85 11.58
N CYS A 21 0.16 -7.11 11.81
CA CYS A 21 1.47 -7.73 11.99
C CYS A 21 1.43 -8.71 13.16
N GLN A 22 0.84 -8.31 14.27
CA GLN A 22 0.77 -9.14 15.46
C GLN A 22 -0.09 -10.38 15.22
N SER A 23 -1.21 -10.22 14.53
CA SER A 23 -2.10 -11.35 14.28
C SER A 23 -1.48 -12.35 13.34
N LEU A 24 -0.57 -11.92 12.48
CA LEU A 24 0.14 -12.81 11.55
C LEU A 24 1.40 -13.39 12.17
N GLY A 25 1.68 -13.07 13.42
CA GLY A 25 2.89 -13.58 14.07
C GLY A 25 4.16 -12.89 13.63
N MET A 26 4.05 -11.75 12.98
CA MET A 26 5.22 -11.00 12.56
C MET A 26 5.80 -10.22 13.73
N ARG A 27 7.10 -10.33 13.90
CA ARG A 27 7.75 -9.60 14.96
C ARG A 27 7.72 -8.11 14.64
N LEU A 28 7.29 -7.31 15.60
CA LEU A 28 7.25 -5.86 15.43
C LEU A 28 8.51 -5.27 16.02
N SER A 29 9.59 -5.30 15.23
CA SER A 29 10.86 -4.72 15.64
C SER A 29 10.76 -3.20 15.62
N ARG A 30 11.73 -2.55 16.28
CA ARG A 30 11.79 -1.09 16.26
C ARG A 30 11.86 -0.56 14.84
N GLN A 31 12.70 -1.19 14.02
CA GLN A 31 12.91 -0.73 12.65
C GLN A 31 11.65 -0.92 11.79
N ARG A 32 10.94 -2.04 11.99
CA ARG A 32 9.69 -2.25 11.27
C ARG A 32 8.66 -1.21 11.65
N ARG A 33 8.60 -0.87 12.92
CA ARG A 33 7.69 0.18 13.39
C ARG A 33 8.04 1.53 12.75
N TYR A 34 9.33 1.86 12.65
CA TYR A 34 9.76 3.10 12.01
C TYR A 34 9.24 3.20 10.58
N ILE A 35 9.35 2.09 9.85
CA ILE A 35 8.89 2.06 8.45
C ILE A 35 7.38 2.27 8.38
N LEU A 36 6.64 1.56 9.23
CA LEU A 36 5.19 1.69 9.23
C LEU A 36 4.76 3.11 9.59
N GLU A 37 5.39 3.69 10.60
CA GLU A 37 5.05 5.06 11.00
C GLU A 37 5.31 6.05 9.88
N LEU A 38 6.44 5.89 9.20
CA LEU A 38 6.76 6.79 8.08
C LEU A 38 5.73 6.67 6.97
N LEU A 39 5.38 5.44 6.59
CA LEU A 39 4.45 5.24 5.48
C LEU A 39 3.06 5.76 5.81
N TRP A 40 2.63 5.67 7.06
CA TRP A 40 1.31 6.18 7.44
C TRP A 40 1.28 7.68 7.62
N GLN A 41 2.44 8.30 7.87
CA GLN A 41 2.52 9.76 7.93
C GLN A 41 2.64 10.40 6.57
N HIS A 42 3.15 9.66 5.60
CA HIS A 42 3.42 10.20 4.27
C HIS A 42 2.23 9.94 3.35
N GLN A 43 1.84 10.95 2.60
CA GLN A 43 0.83 10.77 1.57
C GLN A 43 1.52 10.46 0.25
N GLY A 44 1.09 9.39 -0.39
CA GLY A 44 1.72 8.93 -1.61
C GLY A 44 2.67 7.79 -1.34
N HIS A 45 3.58 7.57 -2.25
CA HIS A 45 4.47 6.42 -2.20
C HIS A 45 5.92 6.84 -2.22
N LEU A 46 6.77 6.04 -1.57
CA LEU A 46 8.20 6.30 -1.46
C LEU A 46 8.98 5.10 -1.95
N SER A 47 10.14 5.37 -2.55
CA SER A 47 11.09 4.30 -2.87
C SER A 47 11.78 3.85 -1.59
N ALA A 48 12.41 2.67 -1.65
CA ALA A 48 13.19 2.18 -0.51
C ALA A 48 14.28 3.16 -0.14
N ARG A 49 14.91 3.78 -1.14
CA ARG A 49 15.97 4.75 -0.89
C ARG A 49 15.44 5.97 -0.17
N GLU A 50 14.28 6.45 -0.57
CA GLU A 50 13.67 7.59 0.09
C GLU A 50 13.29 7.27 1.53
N ILE A 51 12.79 6.06 1.76
CA ILE A 51 12.47 5.61 3.11
C ILE A 51 13.73 5.59 3.97
N TYR A 52 14.80 5.01 3.44
CA TYR A 52 16.09 4.98 4.13
C TYR A 52 16.56 6.40 4.48
N ASP A 53 16.56 7.28 3.50
CA ASP A 53 17.04 8.64 3.71
C ASP A 53 16.23 9.37 4.76
N ARG A 54 14.90 9.28 4.68
CA ARG A 54 14.03 9.99 5.61
C ARG A 54 14.17 9.51 7.03
N LEU A 55 14.23 8.19 7.22
CA LEU A 55 14.37 7.64 8.56
C LEU A 55 15.68 8.06 9.19
N ASN A 56 16.77 7.99 8.44
CA ASN A 56 18.06 8.37 8.97
C ASN A 56 18.14 9.87 9.23
N GLN A 57 17.49 10.69 8.43
CA GLN A 57 17.41 12.13 8.67
C GLN A 57 16.64 12.45 9.94
N GLN A 58 15.68 11.59 10.30
CA GLN A 58 14.90 11.76 11.53
C GLN A 58 15.64 11.23 12.76
N GLY A 59 16.84 10.71 12.59
CA GLY A 59 17.56 10.10 13.70
C GLY A 59 17.14 8.67 13.99
N ARG A 60 16.36 8.07 13.12
CA ARG A 60 15.89 6.69 13.27
C ARG A 60 16.78 5.81 12.42
N GLU A 61 17.88 5.35 13.02
CA GLU A 61 18.92 4.64 12.29
C GLU A 61 18.41 3.30 11.76
N ILE A 62 18.66 3.05 10.49
CA ILE A 62 18.30 1.80 9.86
C ILE A 62 19.25 1.63 8.65
N GLY A 63 19.66 0.39 8.40
CA GLY A 63 20.49 0.09 7.25
C GLY A 63 19.68 -0.24 6.01
N HIS A 64 20.31 -0.19 4.85
CA HIS A 64 19.65 -0.48 3.59
C HIS A 64 19.05 -1.88 3.56
N THR A 65 19.83 -2.87 4.00
CA THR A 65 19.35 -4.26 3.99
C THR A 65 18.10 -4.41 4.84
N SER A 66 18.09 -3.77 6.00
CA SER A 66 16.94 -3.84 6.89
C SER A 66 15.72 -3.19 6.27
N VAL A 67 15.89 -2.06 5.57
CA VAL A 67 14.78 -1.42 4.86
C VAL A 67 14.16 -2.39 3.87
N TYR A 68 14.98 -2.97 2.99
CA TYR A 68 14.47 -3.88 1.96
C TYR A 68 13.82 -5.12 2.56
N GLN A 69 14.43 -5.72 3.58
CA GLN A 69 13.87 -6.91 4.19
C GLN A 69 12.52 -6.64 4.83
N ASN A 70 12.39 -5.49 5.49
CA ASN A 70 11.12 -5.14 6.12
C ASN A 70 10.05 -4.81 5.08
N LEU A 71 10.42 -4.08 4.04
CA LEU A 71 9.47 -3.75 2.98
C LEU A 71 8.98 -5.00 2.28
N ASP A 72 9.88 -5.94 1.99
CA ASP A 72 9.48 -7.21 1.38
C ASP A 72 8.52 -7.97 2.27
N ALA A 73 8.85 -8.10 3.55
CA ALA A 73 8.00 -8.84 4.48
C ALA A 73 6.61 -8.21 4.60
N LEU A 74 6.57 -6.89 4.72
CA LEU A 74 5.30 -6.19 4.88
C LEU A 74 4.47 -6.23 3.61
N SER A 75 5.11 -6.12 2.44
CA SER A 75 4.41 -6.20 1.16
C SER A 75 3.88 -7.61 0.92
N ASP A 76 4.69 -8.63 1.19
CA ASP A 76 4.30 -10.01 0.96
C ASP A 76 3.09 -10.39 1.81
N GLN A 77 2.98 -9.82 3.01
CA GLN A 77 1.86 -10.12 3.88
C GLN A 77 0.66 -9.19 3.65
N GLY A 78 0.76 -8.31 2.68
CA GLY A 78 -0.36 -7.43 2.35
C GLY A 78 -0.62 -6.33 3.36
N ILE A 79 0.39 -5.96 4.14
CA ILE A 79 0.23 -4.91 5.15
C ILE A 79 0.48 -3.54 4.54
N ILE A 80 1.41 -3.46 3.61
CA ILE A 80 1.67 -2.21 2.88
C ILE A 80 1.51 -2.49 1.39
N GLU A 81 1.43 -1.44 0.62
CA GLU A 81 1.31 -1.55 -0.83
C GLU A 81 2.67 -1.39 -1.49
N CYS A 82 2.91 -2.19 -2.52
CA CYS A 82 4.09 -2.06 -3.38
C CYS A 82 3.60 -1.86 -4.80
N VAL A 83 4.04 -0.79 -5.43
CA VAL A 83 3.70 -0.49 -6.81
C VAL A 83 4.96 -0.59 -7.65
N GLU A 84 4.92 -1.41 -8.69
CA GLU A 84 6.09 -1.58 -9.54
C GLU A 84 6.06 -0.56 -10.67
N ARG A 85 7.17 0.09 -10.86
CA ARG A 85 7.36 1.08 -11.91
C ARG A 85 8.54 0.68 -12.75
N ALA A 86 8.68 1.34 -13.91
CA ALA A 86 9.75 1.01 -14.82
C ALA A 86 11.14 1.17 -14.19
N ASP A 87 11.28 2.14 -13.28
CA ASP A 87 12.56 2.45 -12.66
C ASP A 87 12.66 1.96 -11.23
N GLY A 88 11.75 1.11 -10.79
CA GLY A 88 11.82 0.53 -9.47
C GLY A 88 10.47 0.43 -8.79
N ARG A 89 10.52 0.10 -7.51
CA ARG A 89 9.33 -0.11 -6.70
C ARG A 89 9.08 1.07 -5.78
N LEU A 90 7.80 1.38 -5.59
CA LEU A 90 7.39 2.38 -4.63
C LEU A 90 6.49 1.75 -3.60
N TYR A 91 6.57 2.22 -2.38
CA TYR A 91 5.85 1.63 -1.24
C TYR A 91 5.00 2.68 -0.55
N GLY A 92 3.83 2.27 -0.10
CA GLY A 92 2.94 3.18 0.61
C GLY A 92 1.98 2.42 1.50
N HIS A 93 1.22 3.18 2.30
CA HIS A 93 0.23 2.54 3.16
C HIS A 93 -0.99 2.17 2.35
N LEU A 94 -1.72 1.17 2.86
CA LEU A 94 -3.00 0.80 2.29
C LEU A 94 -4.07 1.77 2.78
N SER A 95 -5.10 1.92 1.97
CA SER A 95 -6.28 2.66 2.37
C SER A 95 -7.50 1.91 1.89
N ASP A 96 -8.65 2.28 2.43
CA ASP A 96 -9.89 1.55 2.14
C ASP A 96 -10.28 1.60 0.67
N SER A 97 -10.26 2.78 0.11
CA SER A 97 -10.69 2.97 -1.27
C SER A 97 -9.48 3.30 -2.11
N HIS A 98 -8.88 2.30 -2.61
CA HIS A 98 -7.50 2.37 -2.97
C HIS A 98 -7.30 2.34 -4.46
N SER A 99 -7.36 3.48 -5.05
CA SER A 99 -7.04 3.66 -6.46
C SER A 99 -5.95 4.71 -6.57
N HIS A 100 -5.29 4.75 -7.71
CA HIS A 100 -4.14 5.63 -7.90
C HIS A 100 -4.24 6.38 -9.21
N VAL A 101 -3.72 7.60 -9.19
CA VAL A 101 -3.43 8.34 -10.39
C VAL A 101 -1.91 8.39 -10.53
N ASN A 102 -1.42 7.80 -11.59
CA ASN A 102 0.01 7.75 -11.86
C ASN A 102 0.36 8.90 -12.80
N CYS A 103 1.15 9.85 -12.31
CA CYS A 103 1.57 10.99 -13.11
C CYS A 103 2.85 10.64 -13.85
N LEU A 104 2.75 10.44 -15.15
CA LEU A 104 3.84 9.91 -15.93
C LEU A 104 4.99 10.89 -16.10
N ASP A 105 4.69 12.19 -16.04
CA ASP A 105 5.71 13.21 -16.22
C ASP A 105 6.42 13.59 -14.93
N THR A 106 5.82 13.31 -13.78
CA THR A 106 6.41 13.67 -12.48
C THR A 106 6.79 12.46 -11.66
N ASP A 107 6.35 11.27 -12.06
CA ASP A 107 6.52 10.02 -11.31
C ASP A 107 5.80 10.01 -9.98
N GLU A 108 4.88 10.93 -9.78
CA GLU A 108 4.08 10.94 -8.56
C GLU A 108 2.95 9.94 -8.65
N ILE A 109 2.59 9.38 -7.49
CA ILE A 109 1.42 8.52 -7.38
C ILE A 109 0.49 9.19 -6.38
N ILE A 110 -0.71 9.49 -6.85
CA ILE A 110 -1.72 10.17 -6.03
C ILE A 110 -2.79 9.16 -5.65
N ASP A 111 -3.05 9.03 -4.37
CA ASP A 111 -4.11 8.15 -3.91
C ASP A 111 -5.46 8.84 -4.10
N ILE A 112 -6.44 8.09 -4.57
CA ILE A 112 -7.74 8.66 -4.83
C ILE A 112 -8.81 7.60 -4.52
N ASP A 113 -9.92 8.05 -3.97
CA ASP A 113 -11.06 7.20 -3.71
C ASP A 113 -11.96 7.19 -4.92
N VAL A 114 -12.17 6.01 -5.49
CA VAL A 114 -13.07 5.86 -6.63
C VAL A 114 -14.04 4.73 -6.33
N THR A 115 -15.31 5.03 -6.43
CA THR A 115 -16.36 4.02 -6.26
C THR A 115 -17.04 3.83 -7.60
N LEU A 116 -16.98 2.61 -8.11
CA LEU A 116 -17.63 2.30 -9.36
C LEU A 116 -19.15 2.14 -9.16
N PRO A 117 -19.94 2.53 -10.15
CA PRO A 117 -21.37 2.30 -10.07
C PRO A 117 -21.69 0.82 -9.90
N THR A 118 -22.72 0.53 -9.12
CA THR A 118 -23.10 -0.84 -8.84
C THR A 118 -23.44 -1.61 -10.12
N ASP A 119 -24.12 -0.96 -11.05
CA ASP A 119 -24.49 -1.64 -12.30
C ASP A 119 -23.28 -1.98 -13.15
N LEU A 120 -22.22 -1.18 -13.09
CA LEU A 120 -20.99 -1.52 -13.80
C LEU A 120 -20.35 -2.76 -13.20
N ILE A 121 -20.30 -2.83 -11.88
CA ILE A 121 -19.77 -4.01 -11.20
C ILE A 121 -20.59 -5.25 -11.60
N GLN A 122 -21.92 -5.12 -11.62
CA GLN A 122 -22.78 -6.23 -11.98
C GLN A 122 -22.56 -6.69 -13.42
N GLN A 123 -22.28 -5.76 -14.33
CA GLN A 123 -21.96 -6.12 -15.70
C GLN A 123 -20.68 -6.92 -15.79
N ILE A 124 -19.66 -6.53 -15.01
CA ILE A 124 -18.41 -7.25 -15.01
C ILE A 124 -18.60 -8.65 -14.44
N GLU A 125 -19.37 -8.75 -13.37
CA GLU A 125 -19.69 -10.05 -12.78
C GLU A 125 -20.43 -10.95 -13.75
N ALA A 126 -21.38 -10.38 -14.48
CA ALA A 126 -22.16 -11.15 -15.44
C ALA A 126 -21.29 -11.67 -16.58
N ARG A 127 -20.31 -10.88 -17.00
CA ARG A 127 -19.45 -11.28 -18.11
C ARG A 127 -18.40 -12.30 -17.71
N THR A 128 -17.99 -12.27 -16.45
CA THR A 128 -16.88 -13.11 -16.01
C THR A 128 -17.31 -14.31 -15.16
N GLY A 129 -18.53 -14.26 -14.62
CA GLY A 129 -18.98 -15.30 -13.70
C GLY A 129 -18.33 -15.22 -12.34
N VAL A 130 -17.69 -14.11 -12.02
CA VAL A 130 -16.95 -13.92 -10.77
C VAL A 130 -17.67 -12.90 -9.92
N THR A 131 -17.83 -13.18 -8.63
CA THR A 131 -18.36 -12.22 -7.68
C THR A 131 -17.23 -11.31 -7.23
N ILE A 132 -17.39 -10.01 -7.45
CA ILE A 132 -16.32 -9.06 -7.15
C ILE A 132 -16.45 -8.62 -5.70
N THR A 133 -15.39 -8.82 -4.94
CA THR A 133 -15.34 -8.43 -3.53
C THR A 133 -14.52 -7.17 -3.31
N ASP A 134 -13.66 -6.81 -4.26
CA ASP A 134 -12.80 -5.64 -4.12
C ASP A 134 -12.26 -5.27 -5.49
N TYR A 135 -11.79 -4.06 -5.63
CA TYR A 135 -11.15 -3.62 -6.88
C TYR A 135 -10.23 -2.44 -6.61
N ARG A 136 -9.33 -2.24 -7.54
CA ARG A 136 -8.46 -1.07 -7.55
C ARG A 136 -8.37 -0.58 -8.98
N ILE A 137 -8.21 0.72 -9.15
CA ILE A 137 -8.11 1.32 -10.47
C ILE A 137 -6.83 2.14 -10.53
N ASP A 138 -6.05 1.91 -11.57
CA ASP A 138 -4.88 2.72 -11.84
C ASP A 138 -5.15 3.59 -13.04
N PHE A 139 -5.06 4.89 -12.83
CA PHE A 139 -5.16 5.86 -13.92
C PHE A 139 -3.75 6.29 -14.28
N PHE A 140 -3.54 6.55 -15.56
CA PHE A 140 -2.25 6.98 -16.06
C PHE A 140 -2.44 8.26 -16.85
N GLY A 141 -1.69 9.29 -16.53
CA GLY A 141 -1.81 10.54 -17.22
C GLY A 141 -0.64 11.45 -16.96
N THR A 142 -0.74 12.65 -17.50
CA THR A 142 0.29 13.66 -17.30
C THR A 142 -0.35 14.90 -16.68
N THR A 143 0.46 15.66 -15.94
CA THR A 143 -0.05 16.89 -15.39
C THR A 143 -0.41 17.81 -16.55
N ALA A 144 -1.50 18.46 -16.37
CA ALA A 144 -2.08 19.21 -17.43
C ALA A 144 -1.21 20.37 -17.79
N ARG A 145 -1.12 20.58 -18.94
CA ARG A 145 -0.74 21.70 -19.50
C ARG A 145 0.37 21.83 -19.95
#